data_f6c473324c5789f608ca8d77989d8fc5
#
_entry.id   f6c473324c5789f608ca8d77989d8fc5
#
_cell.length_a   1.000
_cell.length_b   1.000
_cell.length_c   1.000
_cell.angle_alpha   90.00
_cell.angle_beta   90.00
_cell.angle_gamma   90.00
#
_symmetry.space_group_name_H-M   'P 1'
#
loop_
_entity.id
_entity.type
_entity.pdbx_description
1 polymer ?
#
loop_
_entity_poly.entity_id
_entity_poly.type
_entity_poly.pdbx_seq_one_letter_code
_entity_poly.pdbx_strand_id
1 'polypeptide(L)'
;SSPMILFDENGEWGQTTLPEFPTPANVVEGTAICHAPVMLRKECMDAVGGYTVDKRMLRVEDVDLWIKLYAAGYRCCNIQQPLYRMRNDQNALNRRKYIYRVNSTYVRLCGCRLLHLGPKSYIKAFSPMIVGLVPAHLRQAIRKNQRRV
;
A
#
# COMPACT_ATOMS: atom_id res chain seq x y z
N SER A 1 12.42 1.79 -1.65
CA SER A 1 11.63 0.82 -2.40
C SER A 1 11.78 1.06 -3.92
N SER A 2 11.06 0.31 -4.74
CA SER A 2 11.02 0.48 -6.21
C SER A 2 9.63 0.15 -6.76
N PRO A 3 9.28 0.64 -7.98
CA PRO A 3 8.14 0.12 -8.73
C PRO A 3 8.27 -1.38 -9.01
N MET A 4 7.14 -2.01 -9.34
CA MET A 4 7.07 -3.43 -9.69
C MET A 4 6.44 -3.59 -11.08
N ILE A 5 6.97 -4.53 -11.86
CA ILE A 5 6.34 -5.02 -13.08
C ILE A 5 5.28 -6.04 -12.67
N LEU A 6 4.08 -5.91 -13.22
CA LEU A 6 2.95 -6.79 -12.95
C LEU A 6 2.76 -7.77 -14.12
N PHE A 7 2.63 -9.06 -13.80
CA PHE A 7 2.43 -10.10 -14.80
C PHE A 7 1.37 -11.12 -14.37
N ASP A 8 0.76 -11.77 -15.34
CA ASP A 8 -0.14 -12.90 -15.17
C ASP A 8 0.23 -14.04 -16.16
N GLU A 9 -0.67 -14.99 -16.40
CA GLU A 9 -0.48 -16.11 -17.34
C GLU A 9 -0.31 -15.69 -18.81
N ASN A 10 -0.72 -14.45 -19.14
CA ASN A 10 -0.61 -13.88 -20.49
C ASN A 10 0.65 -13.00 -20.67
N GLY A 11 1.49 -12.88 -19.65
CA GLY A 11 2.70 -12.07 -19.67
C GLY A 11 2.63 -10.80 -18.81
N GLU A 12 3.50 -9.84 -19.11
CA GLU A 12 3.53 -8.55 -18.43
C GLU A 12 2.39 -7.65 -18.92
N TRP A 13 1.65 -7.04 -18.00
CA TRP A 13 0.49 -6.24 -18.34
C TRP A 13 0.49 -4.83 -17.74
N GLY A 14 1.49 -4.49 -16.94
CA GLY A 14 1.59 -3.14 -16.39
C GLY A 14 2.68 -2.98 -15.35
N GLN A 15 2.84 -1.75 -14.88
CA GLN A 15 3.82 -1.34 -13.89
C GLN A 15 3.17 -0.50 -12.79
N THR A 16 3.67 -0.59 -11.56
CA THR A 16 3.28 0.35 -10.51
C THR A 16 4.04 1.66 -10.66
N THR A 17 3.36 2.79 -10.41
CA THR A 17 3.99 4.11 -10.35
C THR A 17 4.06 4.56 -8.90
N LEU A 18 5.22 5.02 -8.47
CA LEU A 18 5.47 5.47 -7.10
C LEU A 18 6.06 6.88 -7.12
N PRO A 19 5.68 7.76 -6.17
CA PRO A 19 6.40 9.02 -5.99
C PRO A 19 7.83 8.74 -5.52
N GLU A 20 8.81 9.45 -6.04
CA GLU A 20 10.21 9.29 -5.64
C GLU A 20 10.39 9.51 -4.13
N PHE A 21 9.79 10.56 -3.60
CA PHE A 21 9.78 10.89 -2.17
C PHE A 21 8.33 10.92 -1.65
N PRO A 22 7.82 9.79 -1.09
CA PRO A 22 6.48 9.75 -0.56
C PRO A 22 6.24 10.76 0.56
N THR A 23 5.15 11.49 0.48
CA THR A 23 4.68 12.34 1.59
C THR A 23 3.97 11.52 2.66
N PRO A 24 3.79 12.02 3.90
CA PRO A 24 2.98 11.35 4.92
C PRO A 24 1.56 11.00 4.44
N ALA A 25 0.92 11.86 3.64
CA ALA A 25 -0.39 11.59 3.07
C ALA A 25 -0.36 10.41 2.08
N ASN A 26 0.66 10.34 1.20
CA ASN A 26 0.84 9.21 0.28
C ASN A 26 1.04 7.88 1.03
N VAL A 27 1.78 7.90 2.14
CA VAL A 27 2.01 6.71 2.98
C VAL A 27 0.71 6.20 3.59
N VAL A 28 -0.11 7.09 4.15
CA VAL A 28 -1.42 6.72 4.70
C VAL A 28 -2.36 6.16 3.62
N GLU A 29 -2.29 6.65 2.39
CA GLU A 29 -3.04 6.08 1.26
C GLU A 29 -2.61 4.65 0.92
N GLY A 30 -1.47 4.16 1.43
CA GLY A 30 -1.01 2.77 1.33
C GLY A 30 -0.62 2.34 -0.09
N THR A 31 -0.28 3.29 -0.96
CA THR A 31 0.07 3.03 -2.36
C THR A 31 1.44 3.59 -2.76
N ALA A 32 2.13 4.23 -1.84
CA ALA A 32 3.34 4.99 -2.11
C ALA A 32 4.63 4.20 -1.92
N ILE A 33 4.57 3.02 -1.32
CA ILE A 33 5.71 2.14 -1.06
C ILE A 33 5.32 0.72 -1.45
N CYS A 34 6.03 0.11 -2.38
CA CYS A 34 5.88 -1.30 -2.68
C CYS A 34 6.64 -2.11 -1.63
N HIS A 35 5.95 -2.97 -0.89
CA HIS A 35 6.54 -3.70 0.24
C HIS A 35 7.58 -4.74 -0.19
N ALA A 36 7.33 -5.50 -1.26
CA ALA A 36 8.19 -6.60 -1.67
C ALA A 36 9.63 -6.17 -2.02
N PRO A 37 9.87 -5.07 -2.77
CA PRO A 37 11.22 -4.60 -3.09
C PRO A 37 11.78 -3.59 -2.08
N VAL A 38 11.37 -3.64 -0.82
CA VAL A 38 11.89 -2.73 0.21
C VAL A 38 13.24 -3.18 0.72
N MET A 39 14.14 -2.23 0.85
CA MET A 39 15.33 -2.34 1.68
C MET A 39 15.17 -1.37 2.85
N LEU A 40 15.30 -1.86 4.07
CA LEU A 40 15.11 -1.10 5.31
C LEU A 40 16.32 -1.32 6.22
N ARG A 41 16.84 -0.27 6.82
CA ARG A 41 17.86 -0.39 7.86
C ARG A 41 17.25 -1.06 9.09
N LYS A 42 17.97 -2.04 9.66
CA LYS A 42 17.49 -2.79 10.83
C LYS A 42 17.18 -1.87 12.01
N GLU A 43 18.04 -0.87 12.25
CA GLU A 43 17.86 0.13 13.31
C GLU A 43 16.52 0.88 13.22
N CYS A 44 16.03 1.19 12.01
CA CYS A 44 14.73 1.84 11.82
C CYS A 44 13.58 0.89 12.19
N MET A 45 13.72 -0.41 11.86
CA MET A 45 12.76 -1.44 12.23
C MET A 45 12.69 -1.61 13.74
N ASP A 46 13.85 -1.69 14.39
CA ASP A 46 13.98 -1.86 15.84
C ASP A 46 13.40 -0.63 16.60
N ALA A 47 13.66 0.58 16.10
CA ALA A 47 13.20 1.83 16.70
C ALA A 47 11.66 1.95 16.77
N VAL A 48 10.92 1.31 15.86
CA VAL A 48 9.45 1.33 15.84
C VAL A 48 8.81 0.04 16.37
N GLY A 49 9.60 -0.88 16.91
CA GLY A 49 9.14 -2.16 17.46
C GLY A 49 8.64 -3.15 16.42
N GLY A 50 9.08 -3.03 15.17
CA GLY A 50 8.72 -3.94 14.09
C GLY A 50 7.25 -3.90 13.68
N TYR A 51 6.71 -5.03 13.21
CA TYR A 51 5.31 -5.18 12.84
C TYR A 51 4.40 -5.24 14.07
N THR A 52 3.25 -4.58 13.98
CA THR A 52 2.21 -4.67 15.01
C THR A 52 1.45 -6.01 14.88
N VAL A 53 1.45 -6.81 15.95
CA VAL A 53 0.73 -8.08 16.02
C VAL A 53 -0.68 -7.85 16.58
N ASP A 54 -1.63 -7.58 15.68
CA ASP A 54 -3.05 -7.37 16.01
C ASP A 54 -3.92 -7.89 14.85
N LYS A 55 -5.10 -8.44 15.16
CA LYS A 55 -6.06 -8.93 14.15
C LYS A 55 -6.49 -7.83 13.16
N ARG A 56 -6.52 -6.57 13.61
CA ARG A 56 -6.86 -5.39 12.78
C ARG A 56 -5.74 -4.98 11.83
N MET A 57 -4.52 -5.49 12.03
CA MET A 57 -3.37 -5.26 11.14
C MET A 57 -3.27 -6.30 10.03
N LEU A 58 -4.11 -7.34 10.05
CA LEU A 58 -4.04 -8.42 9.08
C LEU A 58 -4.23 -7.90 7.64
N ARG A 59 -3.23 -8.11 6.79
CA ARG A 59 -3.15 -7.66 5.38
C ARG A 59 -2.97 -6.15 5.20
N VAL A 60 -2.56 -5.46 6.24
CA VAL A 60 -2.23 -4.02 6.25
C VAL A 60 -1.05 -3.73 7.19
N GLU A 61 -0.35 -4.76 7.60
CA GLU A 61 0.81 -4.73 8.49
C GLU A 61 1.94 -3.86 7.92
N ASP A 62 2.09 -3.85 6.62
CA ASP A 62 3.06 -3.03 5.90
C ASP A 62 2.71 -1.53 5.97
N VAL A 63 1.46 -1.18 5.76
CA VAL A 63 1.00 0.23 5.84
C VAL A 63 1.16 0.77 7.26
N ASP A 64 0.83 -0.03 8.28
CA ASP A 64 1.05 0.33 9.69
C ASP A 64 2.54 0.59 9.98
N LEU A 65 3.42 -0.29 9.49
CA LEU A 65 4.86 -0.14 9.65
C LEU A 65 5.37 1.18 9.02
N TRP A 66 4.94 1.50 7.80
CA TRP A 66 5.34 2.74 7.13
C TRP A 66 4.85 3.97 7.88
N ILE A 67 3.63 3.94 8.41
CA ILE A 67 3.07 5.03 9.23
C ILE A 67 3.90 5.24 10.49
N LYS A 68 4.27 4.17 11.21
CA LYS A 68 5.11 4.24 12.40
C LYS A 68 6.50 4.83 12.09
N LEU A 69 7.12 4.39 11.01
CA LEU A 69 8.42 4.92 10.57
C LEU A 69 8.34 6.41 10.25
N TYR A 70 7.28 6.86 9.56
CA TYR A 70 7.09 8.28 9.25
C TYR A 70 6.81 9.11 10.51
N ALA A 71 6.07 8.57 11.47
CA ALA A 71 5.83 9.21 12.76
C ALA A 71 7.11 9.35 13.60
N ALA A 72 8.03 8.38 13.49
CA ALA A 72 9.34 8.42 14.11
C ALA A 72 10.36 9.32 13.36
N GLY A 73 9.94 10.02 12.31
CA GLY A 73 10.80 10.94 11.55
C GLY A 73 11.56 10.34 10.36
N TYR A 74 11.49 9.01 10.16
CA TYR A 74 12.12 8.38 9.01
C TYR A 74 11.43 8.72 7.70
N ARG A 75 12.15 8.59 6.59
CA ARG A 75 11.62 8.88 5.24
C ARG A 75 12.03 7.76 4.29
N CYS A 76 11.20 7.52 3.28
CA CYS A 76 11.43 6.56 2.20
C CYS A 76 11.82 7.30 0.93
N CYS A 77 12.68 6.67 0.12
CA CYS A 77 12.91 7.01 -1.28
C CYS A 77 12.52 5.80 -2.14
N ASN A 78 11.83 6.04 -3.25
CA ASN A 78 11.55 5.03 -4.26
C ASN A 78 12.48 5.24 -5.46
N ILE A 79 13.32 4.25 -5.74
CA ILE A 79 14.11 4.19 -6.98
C ILE A 79 13.11 4.13 -8.15
N GLN A 80 13.27 4.98 -9.16
CA GLN A 80 12.29 5.09 -10.25
C GLN A 80 12.41 4.00 -11.33
N GLN A 81 13.28 3.03 -11.10
CA GLN A 81 13.45 1.85 -11.95
C GLN A 81 12.74 0.64 -11.34
N PRO A 82 11.94 -0.13 -12.08
CA PRO A 82 11.31 -1.35 -11.57
C PRO A 82 12.37 -2.43 -11.34
N LEU A 83 12.49 -2.88 -10.09
CA LEU A 83 13.47 -3.90 -9.68
C LEU A 83 12.82 -5.22 -9.25
N TYR A 84 11.50 -5.33 -9.36
CA TYR A 84 10.75 -6.49 -8.88
C TYR A 84 9.61 -6.84 -9.84
N ARG A 85 9.38 -8.14 -10.05
CA ARG A 85 8.25 -8.67 -10.82
C ARG A 85 7.27 -9.34 -9.89
N MET A 86 6.01 -8.94 -9.94
CA MET A 86 4.95 -9.47 -9.08
C MET A 86 3.84 -10.13 -9.89
N ARG A 87 3.57 -11.40 -9.60
CA ARG A 87 2.39 -12.10 -10.15
C ARG A 87 1.11 -11.50 -9.59
N ASN A 88 0.25 -11.03 -10.45
CA ASN A 88 -1.03 -10.42 -10.07
C ASN A 88 -2.15 -10.98 -10.96
N ASP A 89 -2.43 -12.26 -10.75
CA ASP A 89 -3.45 -13.05 -11.43
C ASP A 89 -4.83 -12.97 -10.72
N GLN A 90 -5.82 -13.67 -11.27
CA GLN A 90 -7.18 -13.74 -10.72
C GLN A 90 -7.21 -14.34 -9.31
N ASN A 91 -6.35 -15.32 -9.03
CA ASN A 91 -6.29 -15.97 -7.70
C ASN A 91 -5.84 -14.98 -6.61
N ALA A 92 -4.95 -14.04 -6.94
CA ALA A 92 -4.52 -12.99 -6.03
C ALA A 92 -5.67 -12.04 -5.65
N LEU A 93 -6.62 -11.81 -6.57
CA LEU A 93 -7.79 -10.98 -6.35
C LEU A 93 -8.85 -11.66 -5.47
N ASN A 94 -9.09 -12.95 -5.68
CA ASN A 94 -10.10 -13.72 -4.95
C ASN A 94 -9.80 -13.87 -3.45
N ARG A 95 -8.52 -13.81 -3.05
CA ARG A 95 -8.08 -13.86 -1.65
C ARG A 95 -8.38 -12.59 -0.84
N ARG A 96 -8.94 -11.53 -1.45
CA ARG A 96 -9.17 -10.23 -0.80
C ARG A 96 -10.55 -10.15 -0.15
N LYS A 97 -10.67 -10.64 1.09
CA LYS A 97 -11.89 -10.54 1.91
C LYS A 97 -12.22 -9.07 2.24
N TYR A 98 -13.51 -8.74 2.39
CA TYR A 98 -13.96 -7.38 2.71
C TYR A 98 -13.40 -6.87 4.05
N ILE A 99 -13.23 -7.75 5.05
CA ILE A 99 -12.65 -7.38 6.34
C ILE A 99 -11.28 -6.69 6.21
N TYR A 100 -10.46 -7.07 5.21
CA TYR A 100 -9.18 -6.40 4.97
C TYR A 100 -9.33 -4.95 4.47
N ARG A 101 -10.51 -4.60 3.93
CA ARG A 101 -10.82 -3.22 3.57
C ARG A 101 -11.15 -2.40 4.82
N VAL A 102 -11.87 -3.00 5.76
CA VAL A 102 -12.14 -2.41 7.07
C VAL A 102 -10.83 -2.17 7.82
N ASN A 103 -9.94 -3.18 7.87
CA ASN A 103 -8.61 -3.05 8.47
C ASN A 103 -7.81 -1.91 7.80
N SER A 104 -7.81 -1.84 6.46
CA SER A 104 -7.14 -0.78 5.74
C SER A 104 -7.67 0.61 6.07
N THR A 105 -8.99 0.77 6.19
CA THR A 105 -9.59 2.03 6.62
C THR A 105 -9.19 2.37 8.05
N TYR A 106 -9.23 1.40 8.97
CA TYR A 106 -8.82 1.58 10.36
C TYR A 106 -7.37 2.09 10.47
N VAL A 107 -6.42 1.38 9.83
CA VAL A 107 -4.99 1.76 9.85
C VAL A 107 -4.77 3.14 9.26
N ARG A 108 -5.46 3.49 8.16
CA ARG A 108 -5.38 4.81 7.55
C ARG A 108 -5.89 5.92 8.46
N LEU A 109 -7.00 5.70 9.17
CA LEU A 109 -7.53 6.67 10.15
C LEU A 109 -6.56 6.87 11.31
N CYS A 110 -5.97 5.80 11.85
CA CYS A 110 -4.91 5.87 12.85
C CYS A 110 -3.70 6.65 12.32
N GLY A 111 -3.29 6.40 11.07
CA GLY A 111 -2.20 7.11 10.40
C GLY A 111 -2.48 8.59 10.20
N CYS A 112 -3.71 8.96 9.80
CA CYS A 112 -4.10 10.37 9.69
C CYS A 112 -3.93 11.11 11.01
N ARG A 113 -4.35 10.47 12.12
CA ARG A 113 -4.19 11.04 13.46
C ARG A 113 -2.72 11.13 13.88
N LEU A 114 -1.96 10.05 13.72
CA LEU A 114 -0.57 9.95 14.16
C LEU A 114 0.35 10.90 13.39
N LEU A 115 0.08 11.12 12.11
CA LEU A 115 0.86 12.01 11.23
C LEU A 115 0.25 13.43 11.12
N HIS A 116 -0.74 13.76 11.95
CA HIS A 116 -1.42 15.07 12.01
C HIS A 116 -1.90 15.57 10.63
N LEU A 117 -2.52 14.68 9.84
CA LEU A 117 -2.97 15.02 8.49
C LEU A 117 -4.29 15.81 8.49
N GLY A 118 -4.49 16.62 7.45
CA GLY A 118 -5.70 17.44 7.30
C GLY A 118 -6.96 16.63 6.91
N PRO A 119 -8.16 17.27 6.95
CA PRO A 119 -9.46 16.60 6.76
C PRO A 119 -9.59 15.82 5.45
N LYS A 120 -8.95 16.27 4.37
CA LYS A 120 -8.95 15.57 3.07
C LYS A 120 -8.41 14.15 3.16
N SER A 121 -7.38 13.92 4.00
CA SER A 121 -6.78 12.60 4.20
C SER A 121 -7.74 11.66 4.95
N TYR A 122 -8.49 12.17 5.91
CA TYR A 122 -9.53 11.39 6.60
C TYR A 122 -10.63 10.93 5.66
N ILE A 123 -11.10 11.79 4.74
CA ILE A 123 -12.09 11.41 3.73
C ILE A 123 -11.52 10.31 2.81
N LYS A 124 -10.29 10.46 2.34
CA LYS A 124 -9.61 9.47 1.51
C LYS A 124 -9.36 8.13 2.24
N ALA A 125 -9.22 8.15 3.57
CA ALA A 125 -9.04 6.94 4.37
C ALA A 125 -10.18 5.93 4.21
N PHE A 126 -11.39 6.37 3.87
CA PHE A 126 -12.54 5.49 3.62
C PHE A 126 -12.55 4.86 2.22
N SER A 127 -11.69 5.29 1.31
CA SER A 127 -11.65 4.77 -0.06
C SER A 127 -11.54 3.23 -0.16
N PRO A 128 -10.81 2.50 0.71
CA PRO A 128 -10.78 1.04 0.63
C PRO A 128 -12.16 0.39 0.80
N MET A 129 -12.99 0.90 1.71
CA MET A 129 -14.34 0.37 1.94
C MET A 129 -15.20 0.61 0.70
N ILE A 130 -15.19 1.82 0.14
CA ILE A 130 -15.95 2.18 -1.06
C ILE A 130 -15.53 1.30 -2.25
N VAL A 131 -14.22 1.21 -2.51
CA VAL A 131 -13.66 0.34 -3.57
C VAL A 131 -13.98 -1.14 -3.31
N GLY A 132 -14.12 -1.53 -2.05
CA GLY A 132 -14.51 -2.88 -1.66
C GLY A 132 -15.90 -3.29 -2.13
N LEU A 133 -16.82 -2.36 -2.33
CA LEU A 133 -18.18 -2.59 -2.81
C LEU A 133 -18.24 -2.82 -4.34
N VAL A 134 -17.21 -2.40 -5.08
CA VAL A 134 -17.13 -2.60 -6.52
C VAL A 134 -16.80 -4.07 -6.83
N PRO A 135 -17.52 -4.75 -7.74
CA PRO A 135 -17.23 -6.13 -8.14
C PRO A 135 -15.77 -6.34 -8.59
N ALA A 136 -15.20 -7.52 -8.28
CA ALA A 136 -13.77 -7.79 -8.52
C ALA A 136 -13.36 -7.65 -9.99
N HIS A 137 -14.20 -8.12 -10.92
CA HIS A 137 -13.95 -8.03 -12.37
C HIS A 137 -13.87 -6.58 -12.86
N LEU A 138 -14.75 -5.70 -12.39
CA LEU A 138 -14.73 -4.27 -12.75
C LEU A 138 -13.47 -3.59 -12.19
N ARG A 139 -13.09 -3.91 -10.95
CA ARG A 139 -11.86 -3.37 -10.35
C ARG A 139 -10.61 -3.78 -11.14
N GLN A 140 -10.58 -5.01 -11.65
CA GLN A 140 -9.47 -5.50 -12.46
C GLN A 140 -9.39 -4.77 -13.81
N ALA A 141 -10.54 -4.62 -14.50
CA ALA A 141 -10.61 -3.90 -15.78
C ALA A 141 -10.10 -2.45 -15.63
N ILE A 142 -10.56 -1.74 -14.60
CA ILE A 142 -10.13 -0.36 -14.32
C ILE A 142 -8.60 -0.31 -14.07
N ARG A 143 -8.07 -1.24 -13.26
CA ARG A 143 -6.63 -1.28 -12.96
C ARG A 143 -5.76 -1.60 -14.18
N LYS A 144 -6.17 -2.56 -15.00
CA LYS A 144 -5.44 -2.88 -16.24
C LYS A 144 -5.43 -1.68 -17.19
N ASN A 145 -6.53 -0.95 -17.30
CA ASN A 145 -6.60 0.24 -18.13
C ASN A 145 -5.72 1.40 -17.63
N GLN A 146 -5.64 1.59 -16.31
CA GLN A 146 -4.84 2.67 -15.69
C GLN A 146 -3.32 2.38 -15.66
N ARG A 147 -2.89 1.14 -15.85
CA ARG A 147 -1.49 0.69 -15.71
C ARG A 147 -0.89 0.10 -16.99
N ARG A 148 -1.60 0.17 -18.11
CA ARG A 148 -1.03 -0.14 -19.42
C ARG A 148 0.08 0.86 -19.71
N VAL A 149 1.26 0.31 -20.00
CA VAL A 149 2.40 1.04 -20.55
C VAL A 149 2.17 1.22 -22.03
#